data_6e81917987a4b39ef085856d29b01f2a
#
_entry.id   6e81917987a4b39ef085856d29b01f2a
#
_cell.length_a   1.000
_cell.length_b   1.000
_cell.length_c   1.000
_cell.angle_alpha   90.00
_cell.angle_beta   90.00
_cell.angle_gamma   90.00
#
_symmetry.space_group_name_H-M   'P 1'
#
loop_
_entity.id
_entity.type
_entity.pdbx_description
1 polymer ?
#
loop_
_entity_poly.entity_id
_entity_poly.type
_entity_poly.pdbx_seq_one_letter_code
_entity_poly.pdbx_strand_id
1 'polypeptide(L)'
;MSNITPERRVESDWWQHPIPPNVFWGEGLYLETAQIFRFMRSKKERAVELGNHVSCYAGVSFSLGENGSCKIGDFTLLNGALIMANESIEIGSHCLISWNVGIADGDFHPIDAAQRRIDTMA
;
A
#
# COMPACT_ATOMS: atom_id res chain seq x y z
N MET A 1 -9.37 -17.20 -3.81
CA MET A 1 -10.43 -16.95 -2.81
C MET A 1 -9.94 -15.96 -1.78
N SER A 2 -10.85 -15.17 -1.26
CA SER A 2 -10.50 -14.17 -0.25
C SER A 2 -10.38 -14.80 1.13
N ASN A 3 -9.44 -14.30 1.92
CA ASN A 3 -9.29 -14.69 3.32
C ASN A 3 -9.74 -13.58 4.28
N ILE A 4 -10.63 -12.72 3.82
CA ILE A 4 -11.13 -11.60 4.62
C ILE A 4 -12.48 -11.98 5.21
N THR A 5 -12.64 -11.78 6.52
CA THR A 5 -13.91 -12.06 7.21
C THR A 5 -14.93 -10.95 6.95
N PRO A 6 -16.23 -11.20 7.20
CA PRO A 6 -17.25 -10.15 7.09
C PRO A 6 -16.99 -8.95 8.02
N GLU A 7 -16.25 -9.15 9.10
CA GLU A 7 -15.87 -8.09 10.04
C GLU A 7 -14.64 -7.30 9.60
N ARG A 8 -14.20 -7.47 8.36
CA ARG A 8 -13.05 -6.78 7.77
C ARG A 8 -11.74 -7.15 8.47
N ARG A 9 -11.59 -8.41 8.83
CA ARG A 9 -10.36 -8.93 9.44
C ARG A 9 -9.75 -9.99 8.55
N VAL A 10 -8.43 -10.09 8.59
CA VAL A 10 -7.71 -11.17 7.90
C VAL A 10 -7.80 -12.43 8.75
N GLU A 11 -8.18 -13.55 8.16
CA GLU A 11 -8.27 -14.82 8.88
C GLU A 11 -6.91 -15.23 9.44
N SER A 12 -6.92 -15.64 10.71
CA SER A 12 -5.72 -16.12 11.41
C SER A 12 -4.60 -15.10 11.49
N ASP A 13 -4.94 -13.82 11.44
CA ASP A 13 -3.95 -12.76 11.50
C ASP A 13 -3.46 -12.57 12.94
N TRP A 14 -2.14 -12.48 13.10
CA TRP A 14 -1.53 -12.13 14.39
C TRP A 14 -1.73 -10.65 14.74
N TRP A 15 -2.02 -9.80 13.74
CA TRP A 15 -2.29 -8.37 13.90
C TRP A 15 -3.76 -8.20 14.30
N GLN A 16 -4.02 -7.62 15.45
CA GLN A 16 -5.35 -7.65 16.05
C GLN A 16 -6.22 -6.44 15.73
N HIS A 17 -5.94 -5.80 14.61
CA HIS A 17 -6.74 -4.67 14.15
C HIS A 17 -7.42 -4.99 12.83
N PRO A 18 -8.64 -4.51 12.61
CA PRO A 18 -9.32 -4.74 11.34
C PRO A 18 -8.69 -3.89 10.23
N ILE A 19 -9.06 -4.22 8.99
CA ILE A 19 -8.69 -3.41 7.84
C ILE A 19 -9.36 -2.04 7.98
N PRO A 20 -8.61 -0.93 7.76
CA PRO A 20 -9.20 0.40 7.90
C PRO A 20 -10.45 0.61 7.04
N PRO A 21 -11.42 1.40 7.51
CA PRO A 21 -12.69 1.56 6.79
C PRO A 21 -12.58 2.24 5.44
N ASN A 22 -11.48 2.95 5.18
CA ASN A 22 -11.25 3.60 3.89
C ASN A 22 -10.40 2.77 2.93
N VAL A 23 -10.28 1.47 3.17
CA VAL A 23 -9.70 0.51 2.24
C VAL A 23 -10.84 -0.25 1.58
N PHE A 24 -10.83 -0.29 0.24
CA PHE A 24 -11.84 -0.97 -0.57
C PHE A 24 -11.18 -2.01 -1.46
N TRP A 25 -11.90 -3.08 -1.75
CA TRP A 25 -11.38 -4.17 -2.59
C TRP A 25 -12.48 -4.84 -3.39
N GLY A 26 -12.07 -5.50 -4.49
CA GLY A 26 -12.96 -6.30 -5.31
C GLY A 26 -13.02 -7.76 -4.84
N GLU A 27 -13.17 -8.67 -5.78
CA GLU A 27 -13.25 -10.10 -5.47
C GLU A 27 -11.88 -10.72 -5.28
N GLY A 28 -11.80 -11.75 -4.46
CA GLY A 28 -10.63 -12.60 -4.36
C GLY A 28 -9.41 -11.96 -3.73
N LEU A 29 -9.58 -10.96 -2.90
CA LEU A 29 -8.47 -10.33 -2.19
C LEU A 29 -7.82 -11.32 -1.25
N TYR A 30 -6.49 -11.40 -1.31
CA TYR A 30 -5.68 -12.13 -0.33
C TYR A 30 -4.75 -11.17 0.39
N LEU A 31 -4.80 -11.15 1.72
CA LEU A 31 -3.86 -10.40 2.55
C LEU A 31 -3.23 -11.36 3.54
N GLU A 32 -1.92 -11.36 3.63
CA GLU A 32 -1.25 -12.15 4.65
C GLU A 32 -1.48 -11.58 6.04
N THR A 33 -1.49 -10.25 6.15
CA THR A 33 -1.76 -9.58 7.43
C THR A 33 -2.31 -8.18 7.17
N ALA A 34 -3.19 -7.71 8.05
CA ALA A 34 -3.69 -6.33 7.99
C ALA A 34 -2.67 -5.31 8.52
N GLN A 35 -1.54 -5.78 9.06
CA GLN A 35 -0.47 -4.90 9.51
C GLN A 35 0.09 -4.02 8.38
N ILE A 36 -0.11 -4.43 7.13
CA ILE A 36 0.34 -3.65 5.97
C ILE A 36 -0.29 -2.25 5.94
N PHE A 37 -1.39 -2.05 6.64
CA PHE A 37 -2.09 -0.76 6.68
C PHE A 37 -1.76 0.07 7.94
N ARG A 38 -0.79 -0.32 8.75
CA ARG A 38 -0.53 0.33 10.04
C ARG A 38 -0.06 1.79 9.94
N PHE A 39 0.48 2.16 8.81
CA PHE A 39 0.97 3.53 8.57
C PHE A 39 0.03 4.38 7.72
N MET A 40 -1.21 3.97 7.60
CA MET A 40 -2.19 4.77 6.89
C MET A 40 -2.69 5.90 7.78
N ARG A 41 -2.40 7.12 7.36
CA ARG A 41 -2.88 8.34 8.03
C ARG A 41 -3.87 9.09 7.16
N SER A 42 -4.25 8.53 6.03
CA SER A 42 -5.10 9.19 5.06
C SER A 42 -6.52 9.36 5.61
N LYS A 43 -7.07 10.54 5.38
CA LYS A 43 -8.45 10.88 5.71
C LYS A 43 -9.35 10.80 4.49
N LYS A 44 -8.82 10.39 3.35
CA LYS A 44 -9.63 10.24 2.15
C LYS A 44 -10.63 9.12 2.33
N GLU A 45 -11.81 9.30 1.76
CA GLU A 45 -12.88 8.33 1.87
C GLU A 45 -12.51 6.98 1.26
N ARG A 46 -11.77 7.02 0.15
CA ARG A 46 -11.28 5.83 -0.52
C ARG A 46 -9.76 5.92 -0.65
N ALA A 47 -9.08 5.74 0.47
CA ALA A 47 -7.63 5.90 0.50
C ALA A 47 -6.90 4.79 -0.24
N VAL A 48 -7.37 3.55 -0.15
CA VAL A 48 -6.80 2.42 -0.87
C VAL A 48 -7.92 1.70 -1.61
N GLU A 49 -7.74 1.49 -2.90
CA GLU A 49 -8.64 0.71 -3.73
C GLU A 49 -7.86 -0.42 -4.36
N LEU A 50 -8.22 -1.64 -4.00
CA LEU A 50 -7.60 -2.85 -4.54
C LEU A 50 -8.58 -3.48 -5.53
N GLY A 51 -8.08 -3.83 -6.71
CA GLY A 51 -8.90 -4.48 -7.73
C GLY A 51 -9.24 -5.92 -7.37
N ASN A 52 -9.63 -6.69 -8.39
CA ASN A 52 -9.97 -8.09 -8.21
C ASN A 52 -8.70 -8.94 -8.16
N HIS A 53 -8.70 -9.95 -7.31
CA HIS A 53 -7.61 -10.93 -7.21
C HIS A 53 -6.24 -10.30 -6.96
N VAL A 54 -6.23 -9.27 -6.10
CA VAL A 54 -4.98 -8.67 -5.63
C VAL A 54 -4.48 -9.49 -4.45
N SER A 55 -3.17 -9.69 -4.39
CA SER A 55 -2.52 -10.40 -3.29
C SER A 55 -1.46 -9.52 -2.66
N CYS A 56 -1.50 -9.36 -1.34
CA CYS A 56 -0.51 -8.60 -0.60
C CYS A 56 0.07 -9.46 0.52
N TYR A 57 1.38 -9.65 0.48
CA TYR A 57 2.07 -10.45 1.48
C TYR A 57 2.70 -9.57 2.56
N ALA A 58 3.10 -10.20 3.65
CA ALA A 58 3.75 -9.50 4.76
C ALA A 58 5.00 -8.76 4.26
N GLY A 59 5.31 -7.62 4.89
CA GLY A 59 6.39 -6.76 4.46
C GLY A 59 5.95 -5.65 3.52
N VAL A 60 4.78 -5.77 2.89
CA VAL A 60 4.17 -4.65 2.18
C VAL A 60 3.76 -3.61 3.20
N SER A 61 3.92 -2.34 2.84
CA SER A 61 3.49 -1.25 3.70
C SER A 61 2.85 -0.14 2.87
N PHE A 62 1.64 0.25 3.27
CA PHE A 62 0.96 1.40 2.69
C PHE A 62 1.15 2.57 3.65
N SER A 63 2.13 3.41 3.36
CA SER A 63 2.41 4.61 4.15
C SER A 63 1.76 5.80 3.45
N LEU A 64 0.55 6.13 3.86
CA LEU A 64 -0.23 7.19 3.22
C LEU A 64 -0.31 8.40 4.14
N GLY A 65 0.04 9.56 3.60
CA GLY A 65 -0.14 10.81 4.29
C GLY A 65 -1.62 11.21 4.35
N GLU A 66 -1.90 12.33 4.99
CA GLU A 66 -3.28 12.76 5.27
C GLU A 66 -4.16 12.81 4.01
N ASN A 67 -3.60 13.20 2.88
CA ASN A 67 -4.33 13.30 1.61
C ASN A 67 -3.91 12.23 0.60
N GLY A 68 -3.20 11.21 1.07
CA GLY A 68 -2.67 10.18 0.19
C GLY A 68 -3.71 9.15 -0.23
N SER A 69 -3.56 8.64 -1.44
CA SER A 69 -4.37 7.54 -1.93
C SER A 69 -3.57 6.62 -2.82
N CYS A 70 -4.01 5.37 -2.91
CA CYS A 70 -3.35 4.36 -3.75
C CYS A 70 -4.41 3.48 -4.40
N LYS A 71 -4.23 3.21 -5.69
CA LYS A 71 -5.13 2.36 -6.44
C LYS A 71 -4.31 1.26 -7.10
N ILE A 72 -4.72 0.01 -6.91
CA ILE A 72 -4.03 -1.17 -7.41
C ILE A 72 -4.97 -1.91 -8.35
N GLY A 73 -4.50 -2.21 -9.56
CA GLY A 73 -5.30 -2.90 -10.56
C GLY A 73 -5.43 -4.39 -10.30
N ASP A 74 -6.22 -5.06 -11.15
CA ASP A 74 -6.56 -6.47 -10.98
C ASP A 74 -5.34 -7.38 -11.15
N PHE A 75 -5.35 -8.51 -10.46
CA PHE A 75 -4.34 -9.55 -10.59
C PHE A 75 -2.92 -9.06 -10.32
N THR A 76 -2.78 -8.09 -9.43
CA THR A 76 -1.47 -7.56 -9.03
C THR A 76 -1.06 -8.21 -7.72
N LEU A 77 0.23 -8.56 -7.62
CA LEU A 77 0.81 -9.17 -6.44
C LEU A 77 1.88 -8.25 -5.86
N LEU A 78 1.76 -7.96 -4.58
CA LEU A 78 2.74 -7.15 -3.85
C LEU A 78 3.38 -8.00 -2.76
N ASN A 79 4.71 -8.00 -2.72
CA ASN A 79 5.46 -8.76 -1.73
C ASN A 79 6.66 -7.93 -1.25
N GLY A 80 6.58 -7.40 -0.03
CA GLY A 80 7.68 -6.66 0.58
C GLY A 80 7.88 -5.25 0.05
N ALA A 81 6.94 -4.71 -0.71
CA ALA A 81 7.04 -3.37 -1.29
C ALA A 81 6.57 -2.29 -0.32
N LEU A 82 7.24 -1.13 -0.36
CA LEU A 82 6.82 0.04 0.39
C LEU A 82 6.15 1.04 -0.55
N ILE A 83 4.92 1.40 -0.26
CA ILE A 83 4.16 2.36 -1.05
C ILE A 83 3.94 3.60 -0.19
N MET A 84 4.48 4.73 -0.64
CA MET A 84 4.40 6.00 0.07
C MET A 84 3.67 7.02 -0.79
N ALA A 85 2.46 7.40 -0.40
CA ALA A 85 1.67 8.33 -1.16
C ALA A 85 1.27 9.53 -0.31
N ASN A 86 1.61 10.73 -0.78
CA ASN A 86 1.12 11.99 -0.22
C ASN A 86 -0.05 12.55 -1.03
N GLU A 87 -0.17 12.17 -2.28
CA GLU A 87 -1.28 12.56 -3.14
C GLU A 87 -1.95 11.31 -3.72
N SER A 88 -1.37 10.71 -4.77
CA SER A 88 -1.95 9.51 -5.35
C SER A 88 -0.92 8.66 -6.07
N ILE A 89 -1.08 7.35 -5.93
CA ILE A 89 -0.28 6.36 -6.67
C ILE A 89 -1.26 5.38 -7.32
N GLU A 90 -1.04 5.09 -8.59
CA GLU A 90 -1.77 4.03 -9.28
C GLU A 90 -0.81 2.96 -9.76
N ILE A 91 -1.13 1.71 -9.45
CA ILE A 91 -0.39 0.54 -9.94
C ILE A 91 -1.36 -0.23 -10.82
N GLY A 92 -0.91 -0.57 -12.03
CA GLY A 92 -1.77 -1.22 -13.00
C GLY A 92 -2.11 -2.66 -12.67
N SER A 93 -2.79 -3.30 -13.60
CA SER A 93 -3.17 -4.72 -13.48
C SER A 93 -2.03 -5.62 -13.90
N HIS A 94 -2.04 -6.86 -13.40
CA HIS A 94 -1.07 -7.90 -13.76
C HIS A 94 0.38 -7.52 -13.45
N CYS A 95 0.59 -6.74 -12.39
CA CYS A 95 1.93 -6.35 -11.95
C CYS A 95 2.43 -7.30 -10.86
N LEU A 96 3.72 -7.54 -10.87
CA LEU A 96 4.40 -8.27 -9.80
C LEU A 96 5.44 -7.34 -9.20
N ILE A 97 5.24 -6.94 -7.95
CA ILE A 97 6.15 -6.04 -7.24
C ILE A 97 6.67 -6.78 -6.02
N SER A 98 7.99 -6.91 -5.94
CA SER A 98 8.60 -7.76 -4.94
C SER A 98 9.48 -6.98 -3.97
N TRP A 99 10.34 -7.70 -3.24
CA TRP A 99 11.14 -7.17 -2.15
C TRP A 99 11.99 -5.97 -2.53
N ASN A 100 12.15 -5.05 -1.59
CA ASN A 100 13.01 -3.88 -1.71
C ASN A 100 12.59 -2.88 -2.78
N VAL A 101 11.33 -2.94 -3.22
CA VAL A 101 10.78 -1.93 -4.13
C VAL A 101 10.11 -0.85 -3.30
N GLY A 102 10.47 0.41 -3.56
CA GLY A 102 9.78 1.56 -2.98
C GLY A 102 9.10 2.33 -4.08
N ILE A 103 7.83 2.67 -3.88
CA ILE A 103 7.06 3.47 -4.82
C ILE A 103 6.56 4.70 -4.07
N ALA A 104 6.91 5.88 -4.57
CA ALA A 104 6.56 7.13 -3.92
C ALA A 104 6.11 8.15 -4.96
N ASP A 105 5.19 9.02 -4.58
CA ASP A 105 4.65 10.05 -5.46
C ASP A 105 5.23 11.44 -5.20
N GLY A 106 6.29 11.52 -4.45
CA GLY A 106 6.92 12.80 -4.15
C GLY A 106 8.42 12.75 -4.25
N ASP A 107 9.01 13.93 -4.41
CA ASP A 107 10.45 14.09 -4.35
C ASP A 107 10.85 14.25 -2.89
N PHE A 108 11.31 13.15 -2.29
CA PHE A 108 11.80 13.18 -0.91
C PHE A 108 13.22 13.75 -0.86
N HIS A 109 13.86 13.91 -2.03
CA HIS A 109 15.16 14.56 -2.17
C HIS A 109 15.05 15.66 -3.22
N PRO A 110 15.83 16.75 -3.09
CA PRO A 110 15.84 17.80 -4.10
C PRO A 110 16.23 17.27 -5.47
N ILE A 111 15.59 17.82 -6.51
CA ILE A 111 15.89 17.43 -7.89
C ILE A 111 17.24 17.97 -8.32
N ASP A 112 17.63 19.12 -7.80
CA ASP A 112 18.92 19.75 -8.09
C ASP A 112 20.07 18.87 -7.62
N ALA A 113 21.04 18.63 -8.51
CA ALA A 113 22.13 17.70 -8.22
C ALA A 113 22.99 18.15 -7.02
N ALA A 114 23.21 19.44 -6.86
CA ALA A 114 24.00 19.96 -5.74
C ALA A 114 23.28 19.77 -4.42
N GLN A 115 21.97 20.03 -4.38
CA GLN A 115 21.17 19.83 -3.17
C GLN A 115 21.04 18.35 -2.83
N ARG A 116 20.88 17.50 -3.84
CA ARG A 116 20.84 16.05 -3.61
C ARG A 116 22.14 15.54 -3.01
N ARG A 117 23.27 16.10 -3.43
CA ARG A 117 24.57 15.74 -2.84
C ARG A 117 24.63 16.13 -1.37
N ILE A 118 24.12 17.29 -1.03
CA ILE A 118 24.06 17.74 0.36
C ILE A 118 23.19 16.82 1.19
N ASP A 119 22.02 16.44 0.69
CA ASP A 119 21.13 15.49 1.35
C ASP A 119 21.82 14.17 1.64
N THR A 120 22.57 13.66 0.67
CA THR A 120 23.28 12.39 0.81
C THR A 120 24.39 12.48 1.88
N MET A 121 25.02 13.63 2.01
CA MET A 121 26.09 13.85 2.96
C MET A 121 25.60 14.16 4.37
N ALA A 122 24.37 14.58 4.51
CA ALA A 122 23.76 14.88 5.79
C ALA A 122 23.29 13.59 6.48
#